data_d3955f1b63b554850c07b966d5c9400f
#
_entry.id   d3955f1b63b554850c07b966d5c9400f
#
_cell.length_a   1.000
_cell.length_b   1.000
_cell.length_c   1.000
_cell.angle_alpha   90.00
_cell.angle_beta   90.00
_cell.angle_gamma   90.00
#
_symmetry.space_group_name_H-M   'P 1'
#
loop_
_entity.id
_entity.type
_entity.pdbx_description
1 polymer ?
#
loop_
_entity_poly.entity_id
_entity_poly.type
_entity_poly.pdbx_seq_one_letter_code
_entity_poly.pdbx_strand_id
1 'polypeptide(L)'
;VNTTTVKVKRLNADLIQITENSKVIQSKFDPMFESMLTNSQNTFVIDNGASTFLPLIQYFNDNCVMDMFEDVEQDVYIHTVIVGGQALADTLQGFEELKELVKGSKVKLIVWINEFQGIPALENIPLIETKFIEKTRM
;
A
#
# COMPACT_ATOMS: atom_id res chain seq x y z
N VAL A 1 -22.59 -1.50 -20.17
CA VAL A 1 -21.81 -1.22 -18.95
C VAL A 1 -22.36 -2.11 -17.86
N ASN A 2 -21.63 -3.16 -17.47
CA ASN A 2 -22.03 -4.02 -16.36
C ASN A 2 -21.65 -3.31 -15.06
N THR A 3 -22.62 -2.76 -14.37
CA THR A 3 -22.43 -2.20 -13.03
C THR A 3 -22.52 -3.33 -12.02
N THR A 4 -21.39 -3.74 -11.46
CA THR A 4 -21.37 -4.68 -10.35
C THR A 4 -21.64 -3.91 -9.06
N THR A 5 -22.80 -4.11 -8.48
CA THR A 5 -23.14 -3.50 -7.18
C THR A 5 -22.57 -4.38 -6.07
N VAL A 6 -21.53 -3.89 -5.41
CA VAL A 6 -21.00 -4.54 -4.20
C VAL A 6 -21.88 -4.13 -3.02
N LYS A 7 -22.56 -5.10 -2.41
CA LYS A 7 -23.31 -4.86 -1.16
C LYS A 7 -22.33 -4.91 0.01
N VAL A 8 -21.96 -3.76 0.54
CA VAL A 8 -21.22 -3.66 1.79
C VAL A 8 -22.22 -3.79 2.95
N LYS A 9 -22.15 -4.89 3.70
CA LYS A 9 -23.11 -5.15 4.80
C LYS A 9 -22.88 -4.26 6.01
N ARG A 10 -21.65 -4.03 6.42
CA ARG A 10 -21.24 -3.17 7.53
C ARG A 10 -19.72 -3.03 7.52
N LEU A 11 -19.22 -1.81 7.65
CA LEU A 11 -17.80 -1.54 7.91
C LEU A 11 -17.70 -1.00 9.33
N ASN A 12 -16.88 -1.63 10.15
CA ASN A 12 -16.39 -1.00 11.38
C ASN A 12 -15.12 -0.25 10.97
N ALA A 13 -15.11 1.06 11.13
CA ALA A 13 -13.96 1.90 10.81
C ALA A 13 -13.42 2.49 12.11
N ASP A 14 -12.17 2.20 12.41
CA ASP A 14 -11.43 2.74 13.53
C ASP A 14 -10.35 3.71 13.03
N LEU A 15 -10.26 4.86 13.66
CA LEU A 15 -9.20 5.82 13.40
C LEU A 15 -8.02 5.55 14.33
N ILE A 16 -6.88 5.18 13.76
CA ILE A 16 -5.65 4.98 14.50
C ILE A 16 -4.84 6.26 14.47
N GLN A 17 -4.75 6.93 15.61
CA GLN A 17 -3.94 8.12 15.76
C GLN A 17 -2.51 7.73 16.11
N ILE A 18 -1.61 7.83 15.12
CA ILE A 18 -0.20 7.43 15.26
C ILE A 18 0.71 8.57 15.68
N THR A 19 0.20 9.80 15.76
CA THR A 19 0.99 10.98 16.14
C THR A 19 0.69 11.41 17.56
N GLU A 20 1.74 11.78 18.29
CA GLU A 20 1.66 12.41 19.59
C GLU A 20 2.67 13.54 19.65
N ASN A 21 2.26 14.75 20.06
CA ASN A 21 3.10 15.93 20.06
C ASN A 21 3.84 16.19 18.74
N SER A 22 3.14 16.02 17.61
CA SER A 22 3.66 16.16 16.25
C SER A 22 4.76 15.14 15.87
N LYS A 23 4.93 14.07 16.65
CA LYS A 23 5.84 12.98 16.35
C LYS A 23 5.07 11.70 16.08
N VAL A 24 5.54 10.93 15.11
CA VAL A 24 4.99 9.59 14.84
C VAL A 24 5.50 8.62 15.91
N ILE A 25 4.57 7.86 16.48
CA ILE A 25 4.84 6.81 17.46
C ILE A 25 4.59 5.47 16.77
N GLN A 26 5.64 4.79 16.36
CA GLN A 26 5.56 3.54 15.61
C GLN A 26 4.80 2.43 16.36
N SER A 27 4.95 2.32 17.69
CA SER A 27 4.22 1.34 18.50
C SER A 27 2.70 1.49 18.48
N LYS A 28 2.19 2.60 17.95
CA LYS A 28 0.75 2.77 17.71
C LYS A 28 0.21 1.90 16.56
N PHE A 29 1.09 1.35 15.74
CA PHE A 29 0.72 0.36 14.73
C PHE A 29 0.53 -1.05 15.32
N ASP A 30 1.16 -1.37 16.47
CA ASP A 30 1.15 -2.72 17.04
C ASP A 30 -0.25 -3.33 17.21
N PRO A 31 -1.26 -2.63 17.81
CA PRO A 31 -2.58 -3.22 17.97
C PRO A 31 -3.28 -3.55 16.66
N MET A 32 -3.02 -2.78 15.60
CA MET A 32 -3.57 -3.02 14.27
C MET A 32 -3.01 -4.32 13.69
N PHE A 33 -1.68 -4.48 13.72
CA PHE A 33 -1.03 -5.69 13.20
C PHE A 33 -1.35 -6.92 14.05
N GLU A 34 -1.38 -6.79 15.38
CA GLU A 34 -1.81 -7.87 16.26
C GLU A 34 -3.22 -8.34 15.91
N SER A 35 -4.15 -7.40 15.66
CA SER A 35 -5.51 -7.73 15.24
C SER A 35 -5.54 -8.45 13.89
N MET A 36 -4.72 -8.04 12.93
CA MET A 36 -4.63 -8.69 11.61
C MET A 36 -4.10 -10.12 11.72
N LEU A 37 -3.07 -10.33 12.53
CA LEU A 37 -2.45 -11.65 12.70
C LEU A 37 -3.32 -12.63 13.50
N THR A 38 -4.14 -12.14 14.43
CA THR A 38 -4.96 -12.98 15.32
C THR A 38 -6.38 -13.27 14.77
N ASN A 39 -6.90 -12.44 13.87
CA ASN A 39 -8.27 -12.55 13.37
C ASN A 39 -8.31 -13.01 11.90
N SER A 40 -7.90 -14.23 11.63
CA SER A 40 -7.78 -14.80 10.29
C SER A 40 -9.08 -14.83 9.46
N GLN A 41 -10.24 -14.70 10.08
CA GLN A 41 -11.55 -14.71 9.40
C GLN A 41 -12.01 -13.31 8.95
N ASN A 42 -11.30 -12.27 9.34
CA ASN A 42 -11.66 -10.89 9.01
C ASN A 42 -10.89 -10.39 7.78
N THR A 43 -11.53 -9.49 7.04
CA THR A 43 -10.86 -8.72 5.99
C THR A 43 -10.54 -7.34 6.55
N PHE A 44 -9.30 -6.95 6.45
CA PHE A 44 -8.81 -5.63 6.89
C PHE A 44 -8.54 -4.76 5.68
N VAL A 45 -8.98 -3.51 5.75
CA VAL A 45 -8.63 -2.47 4.77
C VAL A 45 -8.01 -1.32 5.53
N ILE A 46 -6.76 -1.00 5.20
CA ILE A 46 -6.00 0.06 5.85
C ILE A 46 -5.81 1.18 4.85
N ASP A 47 -6.34 2.36 5.19
CA ASP A 47 -6.15 3.59 4.43
C ASP A 47 -5.20 4.51 5.19
N ASN A 48 -4.00 4.70 4.67
CA ASN A 48 -3.00 5.54 5.27
C ASN A 48 -2.91 6.89 4.57
N GLY A 49 -2.88 7.98 5.34
CA GLY A 49 -2.60 9.31 4.81
C GLY A 49 -1.14 9.45 4.33
N ALA A 50 -0.88 10.42 3.47
CA ALA A 50 0.45 10.66 2.90
C ALA A 50 1.55 10.83 3.95
N SER A 51 1.25 11.48 5.09
CA SER A 51 2.21 11.70 6.18
C SER A 51 2.55 10.42 6.97
N THR A 52 1.77 9.36 6.80
CA THR A 52 1.96 8.09 7.51
C THR A 52 2.65 7.03 6.67
N PHE A 53 2.83 7.28 5.38
CA PHE A 53 3.43 6.32 4.44
C PHE A 53 4.86 5.92 4.85
N LEU A 54 5.78 6.87 4.95
CA LEU A 54 7.17 6.58 5.33
C LEU A 54 7.29 5.95 6.72
N PRO A 55 6.62 6.47 7.77
CA PRO A 55 6.59 5.81 9.08
C PRO A 55 6.07 4.37 9.04
N LEU A 56 5.08 4.07 8.20
CA LEU A 56 4.55 2.72 8.06
C LEU A 56 5.56 1.79 7.37
N ILE A 57 6.21 2.24 6.30
CA ILE A 57 7.28 1.49 5.63
C ILE A 57 8.43 1.20 6.59
N GLN A 58 8.83 2.20 7.37
CA GLN A 58 9.88 2.03 8.37
C GLN A 58 9.46 1.00 9.44
N TYR A 59 8.22 1.08 9.93
CA TYR A 59 7.67 0.10 10.87
C TYR A 59 7.71 -1.32 10.28
N PHE A 60 7.35 -1.50 9.01
CA PHE A 60 7.40 -2.79 8.32
C PHE A 60 8.81 -3.38 8.29
N ASN A 61 9.80 -2.56 7.99
CA ASN A 61 11.20 -2.99 7.97
C ASN A 61 11.73 -3.31 9.37
N ASP A 62 11.49 -2.41 10.35
CA ASP A 62 12.01 -2.53 11.71
C ASP A 62 11.44 -3.75 12.45
N ASN A 63 10.23 -4.18 12.09
CA ASN A 63 9.51 -5.28 12.75
C ASN A 63 9.37 -6.54 11.87
N CYS A 64 10.06 -6.61 10.73
CA CYS A 64 10.01 -7.75 9.81
C CYS A 64 8.57 -8.17 9.44
N VAL A 65 7.68 -7.19 9.20
CA VAL A 65 6.25 -7.44 8.98
C VAL A 65 6.00 -8.30 7.74
N MET A 66 6.85 -8.20 6.72
CA MET A 66 6.73 -9.05 5.53
C MET A 66 6.89 -10.53 5.86
N ASP A 67 7.81 -10.88 6.78
CA ASP A 67 8.01 -12.25 7.23
C ASP A 67 6.78 -12.74 8.03
N MET A 68 6.19 -11.86 8.87
CA MET A 68 4.96 -12.21 9.59
C MET A 68 3.80 -12.51 8.63
N PHE A 69 3.73 -11.81 7.51
CA PHE A 69 2.71 -12.08 6.50
C PHE A 69 2.90 -13.42 5.77
N GLU A 70 4.10 -14.02 5.75
CA GLU A 70 4.29 -15.36 5.18
C GLU A 70 3.50 -16.43 5.97
N ASP A 71 3.35 -16.23 7.28
CA ASP A 71 2.70 -17.19 8.18
C ASP A 71 1.18 -17.04 8.24
N VAL A 72 0.60 -15.95 7.70
CA VAL A 72 -0.86 -15.81 7.66
C VAL A 72 -1.46 -16.52 6.45
N GLU A 73 -2.66 -17.07 6.61
CA GLU A 73 -3.37 -17.77 5.52
C GLU A 73 -3.98 -16.82 4.50
N GLN A 74 -4.27 -15.57 4.91
CA GLN A 74 -4.89 -14.59 4.04
C GLN A 74 -3.92 -14.07 2.98
N ASP A 75 -4.48 -13.72 1.82
CA ASP A 75 -3.79 -12.92 0.83
C ASP A 75 -3.61 -11.47 1.33
N VAL A 76 -2.40 -10.95 1.21
CA VAL A 76 -2.07 -9.57 1.54
C VAL A 76 -1.80 -8.78 0.27
N TYR A 77 -2.47 -7.64 0.13
CA TYR A 77 -2.33 -6.75 -1.02
C TYR A 77 -1.93 -5.36 -0.54
N ILE A 78 -0.90 -4.81 -1.14
CA ILE A 78 -0.55 -3.40 -0.98
C ILE A 78 -0.93 -2.67 -2.27
N HIS A 79 -1.76 -1.64 -2.14
CA HIS A 79 -2.17 -0.80 -3.25
C HIS A 79 -1.38 0.50 -3.23
N THR A 80 -0.81 0.88 -4.36
CA THR A 80 -0.13 2.16 -4.54
C THR A 80 -0.64 2.86 -5.79
N VAL A 81 -0.57 4.18 -5.79
CA VAL A 81 -1.05 5.00 -6.92
C VAL A 81 0.12 5.79 -7.48
N ILE A 82 0.35 5.66 -8.78
CA ILE A 82 1.28 6.51 -9.50
C ILE A 82 0.47 7.62 -10.20
N VAL A 83 0.80 8.86 -9.92
CA VAL A 83 0.09 10.04 -10.40
C VAL A 83 0.96 10.80 -11.40
N GLY A 84 0.37 11.25 -12.50
CA GLY A 84 1.07 12.12 -13.47
C GLY A 84 1.32 13.54 -12.96
N GLY A 85 1.99 14.36 -13.74
CA GLY A 85 2.27 15.75 -13.41
C GLY A 85 3.28 15.93 -12.30
N GLN A 86 3.05 16.90 -11.42
CA GLN A 86 4.02 17.28 -10.37
C GLN A 86 4.29 16.17 -9.33
N ALA A 87 3.32 15.32 -9.07
CA ALA A 87 3.45 14.25 -8.08
C ALA A 87 4.14 12.98 -8.64
N LEU A 88 4.51 12.97 -9.92
CA LEU A 88 5.06 11.77 -10.56
C LEU A 88 6.33 11.27 -9.87
N ALA A 89 7.28 12.15 -9.61
CA ALA A 89 8.55 11.76 -9.00
C ALA A 89 8.36 11.14 -7.61
N ASP A 90 7.54 11.77 -6.76
CA ASP A 90 7.29 11.32 -5.40
C ASP A 90 6.54 9.98 -5.40
N THR A 91 5.54 9.82 -6.28
CA THR A 91 4.76 8.56 -6.36
C THR A 91 5.56 7.40 -6.96
N LEU A 92 6.48 7.68 -7.87
CA LEU A 92 7.43 6.70 -8.39
C LEU A 92 8.44 6.26 -7.33
N GLN A 93 8.97 7.20 -6.56
CA GLN A 93 9.86 6.88 -5.44
C GLN A 93 9.14 5.98 -4.43
N GLY A 94 7.93 6.34 -4.01
CA GLY A 94 7.14 5.52 -3.09
C GLY A 94 6.85 4.12 -3.63
N PHE A 95 6.61 3.99 -4.93
CA PHE A 95 6.46 2.69 -5.57
C PHE A 95 7.74 1.84 -5.52
N GLU A 96 8.91 2.44 -5.79
CA GLU A 96 10.18 1.70 -5.70
C GLU A 96 10.48 1.23 -4.27
N GLU A 97 10.18 2.05 -3.27
CA GLU A 97 10.31 1.66 -1.86
C GLU A 97 9.40 0.47 -1.52
N LEU A 98 8.14 0.49 -1.96
CA LEU A 98 7.22 -0.63 -1.78
C LEU A 98 7.68 -1.88 -2.53
N LYS A 99 8.21 -1.74 -3.73
CA LYS A 99 8.71 -2.85 -4.54
C LYS A 99 9.88 -3.58 -3.85
N GLU A 100 10.81 -2.83 -3.27
CA GLU A 100 11.90 -3.44 -2.49
C GLU A 100 11.39 -4.05 -1.17
N LEU A 101 10.43 -3.40 -0.50
CA LEU A 101 9.82 -3.92 0.73
C LEU A 101 9.17 -5.30 0.53
N VAL A 102 8.38 -5.48 -0.54
CA VAL A 102 7.65 -6.73 -0.78
C VAL A 102 8.46 -7.80 -1.51
N LYS A 103 9.70 -7.50 -1.86
CA LYS A 103 10.56 -8.38 -2.64
C LYS A 103 10.84 -9.70 -1.92
N GLY A 104 10.49 -10.79 -2.58
CA GLY A 104 10.67 -12.13 -2.02
C GLY A 104 9.56 -12.57 -1.06
N SER A 105 8.60 -11.71 -0.73
CA SER A 105 7.43 -12.05 0.06
C SER A 105 6.26 -12.49 -0.81
N LYS A 106 5.23 -13.12 -0.20
CA LYS A 106 3.97 -13.44 -0.88
C LYS A 106 3.02 -12.26 -1.04
N VAL A 107 3.36 -11.10 -0.47
CA VAL A 107 2.56 -9.88 -0.55
C VAL A 107 2.46 -9.40 -2.00
N LYS A 108 1.26 -9.10 -2.45
CA LYS A 108 0.98 -8.67 -3.81
C LYS A 108 0.92 -7.15 -3.88
N LEU A 109 1.77 -6.53 -4.69
CA LEU A 109 1.78 -5.09 -4.93
C LEU A 109 0.91 -4.77 -6.14
N ILE A 110 -0.14 -3.97 -5.92
CA ILE A 110 -1.08 -3.51 -6.96
C ILE A 110 -0.81 -2.04 -7.25
N VAL A 111 -0.57 -1.74 -8.52
CA VAL A 111 -0.27 -0.38 -8.98
C VAL A 111 -1.47 0.18 -9.74
N TRP A 112 -1.92 1.37 -9.31
CA TRP A 112 -2.94 2.14 -9.98
C TRP A 112 -2.31 3.32 -10.72
N ILE A 113 -2.57 3.45 -12.01
CA ILE A 113 -2.13 4.59 -12.80
C ILE A 113 -3.23 5.65 -12.80
N ASN A 114 -2.95 6.81 -12.23
CA ASN A 114 -3.87 7.94 -12.19
C ASN A 114 -3.43 9.01 -13.19
N GLU A 115 -4.19 9.17 -14.25
CA GLU A 115 -3.93 10.12 -15.35
C GLU A 115 -4.61 11.48 -15.14
N PHE A 116 -5.24 11.72 -13.99
CA PHE A 116 -5.99 12.96 -13.72
C PHE A 116 -5.14 14.23 -13.86
N GLN A 117 -3.85 14.16 -13.50
CA GLN A 117 -2.90 15.27 -13.61
C GLN A 117 -1.97 15.14 -14.83
N GLY A 118 -2.33 14.31 -15.80
CA GLY A 118 -1.55 13.98 -16.96
C GLY A 118 -1.10 12.53 -16.98
N ILE A 119 -0.75 12.04 -18.17
CA ILE A 119 -0.29 10.65 -18.35
C ILE A 119 1.07 10.48 -17.66
N PRO A 120 1.20 9.58 -16.66
CA PRO A 120 2.50 9.28 -16.10
C PRO A 120 3.45 8.72 -17.16
N ALA A 121 4.55 9.39 -17.41
CA ALA A 121 5.52 9.03 -18.44
C ALA A 121 6.96 9.24 -17.96
N LEU A 122 7.87 8.36 -18.40
CA LEU A 122 9.32 8.52 -18.26
C LEU A 122 9.91 8.79 -19.63
N GLU A 123 10.71 9.85 -19.77
CA GLU A 123 11.34 10.24 -21.03
C GLU A 123 10.33 10.34 -22.21
N ASN A 124 9.14 10.84 -21.94
CA ASN A 124 7.98 10.94 -22.85
C ASN A 124 7.36 9.59 -23.29
N ILE A 125 7.73 8.49 -22.67
CA ILE A 125 7.10 7.19 -22.87
C ILE A 125 6.12 6.94 -21.74
N PRO A 126 4.81 6.69 -22.01
CA PRO A 126 3.84 6.36 -20.98
C PRO A 126 4.31 5.17 -20.12
N LEU A 127 4.17 5.26 -18.81
CA LEU A 127 4.64 4.21 -17.89
C LEU A 127 4.07 2.83 -18.21
N ILE A 128 2.82 2.79 -18.68
CA ILE A 128 2.14 1.54 -19.05
C ILE A 128 2.83 0.81 -20.21
N GLU A 129 3.59 1.55 -21.05
CA GLU A 129 4.33 1.01 -22.19
C GLU A 129 5.78 0.70 -21.85
N THR A 130 6.22 1.03 -20.63
CA THR A 130 7.59 0.77 -20.18
C THR A 130 7.73 -0.59 -19.54
N LYS A 131 8.94 -1.16 -19.59
CA LYS A 131 9.31 -2.37 -18.84
C LYS A 131 9.23 -2.19 -17.32
N PHE A 132 9.05 -0.96 -16.86
CA PHE A 132 8.89 -0.62 -15.45
C PHE A 132 7.68 -1.34 -14.82
N ILE A 133 6.59 -1.49 -15.58
CA ILE A 133 5.35 -2.15 -15.14
C ILE A 133 5.25 -3.60 -15.63
N GLU A 134 5.97 -3.98 -16.68
CA GLU A 134 5.90 -5.34 -17.25
C GLU A 134 6.20 -6.46 -16.25
N LYS A 135 7.05 -6.22 -15.24
CA LYS A 135 7.35 -7.18 -14.17
C LYS A 135 6.25 -7.28 -13.10
N THR A 136 5.24 -6.43 -13.14
CA THR A 136 4.16 -6.37 -12.16
C THR A 136 2.86 -6.98 -12.69
N ARG A 137 2.84 -7.40 -13.96
CA ARG A 137 1.75 -8.19 -14.53
C ARG A 137 2.00 -9.68 -14.23
N MET A 138 1.59 -10.12 -13.08
CA MET A 138 1.31 -11.53 -12.83
C MET A 138 -0.17 -11.70 -12.53
#